data_ccae885c181996280b178d610deaf70e
#
_entry.id   ccae885c181996280b178d610deaf70e
#
_cell.length_a   1.000
_cell.length_b   1.000
_cell.length_c   1.000
_cell.angle_alpha   90.00
_cell.angle_beta   90.00
_cell.angle_gamma   90.00
#
_symmetry.space_group_name_H-M   'P 1'
#
loop_
_entity.id
_entity.type
_entity.pdbx_description
1 polymer ?
#
loop_
_entity_poly.entity_id
_entity_poly.type
_entity_poly.pdbx_seq_one_letter_code
_entity_poly.pdbx_strand_id
1 'polypeptide(L)'
;MSSPALGLVTVGYHSEGEWAGFFDSIERSTIKPEAVVVVENSESSTSAPPPLTSLPLTVLHEPRNLGYGAAANLGVRELPPQIKWVVVCNPDIRLEPETLERLLAAQDSLPRTGLLGPGVLDSKGEIFPSARAIPGIRIGVGHALFSKVWPRNPWTAAYLGNYTQEHPRSVGWLSGSFLLINRDVFNAINGFDERFFMFFEDVDLGMRIKKSGHRNVYVPAARVTHSGAHSTSAHEKKMLLAHHKSAEIFLAKLYPHPLQWPLRAVLRLGLTLRARFQTRNLS
;
A
#
# COMPACT_ATOMS: atom_id res chain seq x y z
N MET A 1 13.12 26.59 -4.82
CA MET A 1 11.67 26.45 -4.72
C MET A 1 11.40 25.83 -3.36
N SER A 2 10.42 26.30 -2.59
CA SER A 2 10.04 25.64 -1.33
C SER A 2 9.48 24.25 -1.65
N SER A 3 9.85 23.26 -0.86
CA SER A 3 9.25 21.92 -0.97
C SER A 3 7.73 22.00 -0.81
N PRO A 4 6.95 21.22 -1.57
CA PRO A 4 5.50 21.21 -1.42
C PRO A 4 5.11 20.73 -0.03
N ALA A 5 4.05 21.29 0.54
CA ALA A 5 3.52 20.93 1.86
C ALA A 5 3.21 19.42 1.92
N LEU A 6 3.88 18.72 2.83
CA LEU A 6 3.86 17.27 3.00
C LEU A 6 3.16 16.88 4.30
N GLY A 7 2.19 15.98 4.22
CA GLY A 7 1.58 15.32 5.36
C GLY A 7 1.94 13.84 5.40
N LEU A 8 1.80 13.22 6.57
CA LEU A 8 1.99 11.79 6.75
C LEU A 8 0.82 11.19 7.54
N VAL A 9 0.32 10.08 7.05
CA VAL A 9 -0.70 9.26 7.72
C VAL A 9 -0.14 7.85 7.91
N THR A 10 -0.25 7.33 9.10
CA THR A 10 0.07 5.93 9.39
C THR A 10 -1.08 5.25 10.12
N VAL A 11 -1.34 3.99 9.81
CA VAL A 11 -2.40 3.19 10.39
C VAL A 11 -1.79 2.13 11.29
N GLY A 12 -2.01 2.27 12.60
CA GLY A 12 -1.59 1.30 13.60
C GLY A 12 -2.65 0.24 13.88
N TYR A 13 -2.21 -0.99 14.06
CA TYR A 13 -3.01 -2.10 14.57
C TYR A 13 -2.10 -3.01 15.38
N HIS A 14 -2.16 -2.92 16.71
CA HIS A 14 -1.23 -3.59 17.63
C HIS A 14 0.25 -3.31 17.27
N SER A 15 0.57 -2.02 17.10
CA SER A 15 1.86 -1.58 16.55
C SER A 15 2.77 -0.95 17.60
N GLU A 16 2.56 -1.24 18.88
CA GLU A 16 3.25 -0.63 20.03
C GLU A 16 4.77 -0.70 19.91
N GLY A 17 5.28 -1.84 19.48
CA GLY A 17 6.72 -2.07 19.31
C GLY A 17 7.36 -1.31 18.15
N GLU A 18 6.55 -0.78 17.23
CA GLU A 18 7.04 -0.16 16.00
C GLU A 18 7.22 1.36 16.11
N TRP A 19 6.47 2.03 17.01
CA TRP A 19 6.40 3.48 17.06
C TRP A 19 7.74 4.17 17.24
N ALA A 20 8.56 3.70 18.16
CA ALA A 20 9.85 4.32 18.45
C ALA A 20 10.75 4.39 17.21
N GLY A 21 10.95 3.27 16.54
CA GLY A 21 11.77 3.21 15.33
C GLY A 21 11.14 3.93 14.13
N PHE A 22 9.81 3.93 14.03
CA PHE A 22 9.09 4.66 12.99
C PHE A 22 9.34 6.16 13.09
N PHE A 23 9.02 6.77 14.25
CA PHE A 23 9.20 8.21 14.46
C PHE A 23 10.67 8.62 14.39
N ASP A 24 11.58 7.84 14.96
CA ASP A 24 13.02 8.10 14.86
C ASP A 24 13.48 8.16 13.38
N SER A 25 12.99 7.28 12.51
CA SER A 25 13.32 7.32 11.10
C SER A 25 12.78 8.57 10.38
N ILE A 26 11.59 9.06 10.76
CA ILE A 26 11.01 10.31 10.21
C ILE A 26 11.79 11.52 10.73
N GLU A 27 12.15 11.53 12.00
CA GLU A 27 12.90 12.65 12.57
C GLU A 27 14.32 12.78 12.00
N ARG A 28 14.90 11.69 11.51
CA ARG A 28 16.17 11.69 10.77
C ARG A 28 16.03 12.07 9.29
N SER A 29 14.82 12.17 8.75
CA SER A 29 14.62 12.52 7.35
C SER A 29 15.05 13.95 7.05
N THR A 30 15.67 14.17 5.88
CA THR A 30 16.11 15.50 5.40
C THR A 30 14.93 16.45 5.19
N ILE A 31 13.78 15.90 4.78
CA ILE A 31 12.50 16.63 4.70
C ILE A 31 11.56 16.02 5.72
N LYS A 32 10.90 16.86 6.51
CA LYS A 32 9.94 16.44 7.54
C LYS A 32 8.52 16.76 7.10
N PRO A 33 7.53 15.90 7.44
CA PRO A 33 6.13 16.23 7.24
C PRO A 33 5.71 17.41 8.13
N GLU A 34 4.88 18.30 7.59
CA GLU A 34 4.28 19.43 8.32
C GLU A 34 3.16 19.01 9.27
N ALA A 35 2.58 17.83 9.05
CA ALA A 35 1.58 17.21 9.90
C ALA A 35 1.69 15.69 9.83
N VAL A 36 1.54 15.03 10.96
CA VAL A 36 1.51 13.57 11.10
C VAL A 36 0.20 13.16 11.74
N VAL A 37 -0.52 12.24 11.13
CA VAL A 37 -1.74 11.65 11.69
C VAL A 37 -1.50 10.16 11.88
N VAL A 38 -1.66 9.71 13.11
CA VAL A 38 -1.70 8.29 13.46
C VAL A 38 -3.15 7.89 13.64
N VAL A 39 -3.60 6.88 12.92
CA VAL A 39 -4.90 6.26 13.13
C VAL A 39 -4.68 4.93 13.85
N GLU A 40 -4.96 4.90 15.15
CA GLU A 40 -4.95 3.68 15.92
C GLU A 40 -6.25 2.92 15.67
N ASN A 41 -6.14 1.83 14.92
CA ASN A 41 -7.25 1.08 14.35
C ASN A 41 -7.50 -0.25 15.10
N SER A 42 -7.08 -0.31 16.36
CA SER A 42 -7.25 -1.47 17.25
C SER A 42 -8.39 -1.27 18.26
N GLU A 43 -9.11 -2.35 18.54
CA GLU A 43 -10.25 -2.34 19.47
C GLU A 43 -9.86 -2.04 20.93
N SER A 44 -8.61 -2.25 21.29
CA SER A 44 -8.06 -1.96 22.62
C SER A 44 -7.09 -0.79 22.55
N SER A 45 -7.52 0.36 23.01
CA SER A 45 -6.79 1.64 22.98
C SER A 45 -5.69 1.79 24.03
N THR A 46 -4.94 0.73 24.37
CA THR A 46 -3.88 0.82 25.38
C THR A 46 -2.54 1.32 24.83
N SER A 47 -2.41 1.43 23.53
CA SER A 47 -1.16 1.73 22.83
C SER A 47 -1.18 3.05 22.10
N ALA A 48 -1.15 4.15 22.84
CA ALA A 48 -0.85 5.44 22.23
C ALA A 48 0.58 5.42 21.69
N PRO A 49 0.83 5.97 20.47
CA PRO A 49 2.19 6.22 20.03
C PRO A 49 2.89 7.09 21.08
N PRO A 50 4.20 6.86 21.31
CA PRO A 50 4.92 7.61 22.34
C PRO A 50 4.84 9.11 22.08
N PRO A 51 4.60 9.93 23.12
CA PRO A 51 4.45 11.39 23.02
C PRO A 51 5.76 12.13 22.67
N LEU A 52 6.81 11.43 22.29
CA LEU A 52 8.18 11.93 22.17
C LEU A 52 8.58 12.20 20.71
N THR A 53 7.74 12.86 19.97
CA THR A 53 8.15 13.37 18.65
C THR A 53 8.08 14.90 18.62
N SER A 54 9.07 15.52 17.98
CA SER A 54 9.06 16.96 17.69
C SER A 54 8.09 17.33 16.56
N LEU A 55 7.49 16.32 15.92
CA LEU A 55 6.60 16.48 14.77
C LEU A 55 5.19 16.89 15.24
N PRO A 56 4.47 17.71 14.45
CA PRO A 56 3.05 18.02 14.70
C PRO A 56 2.20 16.75 14.55
N LEU A 57 1.90 16.10 15.68
CA LEU A 57 1.24 14.80 15.75
C LEU A 57 -0.22 14.92 16.18
N THR A 58 -1.11 14.31 15.41
CA THR A 58 -2.51 14.05 15.76
C THR A 58 -2.72 12.53 15.87
N VAL A 59 -3.35 12.06 16.94
CA VAL A 59 -3.69 10.65 17.11
C VAL A 59 -5.21 10.50 17.11
N LEU A 60 -5.71 9.65 16.22
CA LEU A 60 -7.11 9.27 16.15
C LEU A 60 -7.26 7.85 16.69
N HIS A 61 -8.18 7.67 17.61
CA HIS A 61 -8.53 6.35 18.13
C HIS A 61 -9.83 5.87 17.49
N GLU A 62 -9.76 4.81 16.72
CA GLU A 62 -10.92 4.19 16.11
C GLU A 62 -11.30 2.93 16.92
N PRO A 63 -12.49 2.91 17.54
CA PRO A 63 -12.88 1.82 18.45
C PRO A 63 -13.16 0.50 17.74
N ARG A 64 -13.18 0.49 16.42
CA ARG A 64 -13.37 -0.69 15.57
C ARG A 64 -12.34 -0.75 14.50
N ASN A 65 -11.86 -1.94 14.19
CA ASN A 65 -10.97 -2.12 13.04
C ASN A 65 -11.73 -1.87 11.72
N LEU A 66 -11.49 -0.70 11.12
CA LEU A 66 -12.08 -0.29 9.84
C LEU A 66 -11.45 -0.98 8.63
N GLY A 67 -10.30 -1.62 8.80
CA GLY A 67 -9.40 -2.02 7.73
C GLY A 67 -8.46 -0.88 7.31
N TYR A 68 -7.44 -1.24 6.53
CA TYR A 68 -6.33 -0.31 6.22
C TYR A 68 -6.78 0.93 5.43
N GLY A 69 -7.47 0.70 4.30
CA GLY A 69 -7.85 1.81 3.41
C GLY A 69 -8.82 2.81 4.03
N ALA A 70 -9.81 2.32 4.79
CA ALA A 70 -10.79 3.18 5.47
C ALA A 70 -10.13 4.02 6.58
N ALA A 71 -9.24 3.40 7.37
CA ALA A 71 -8.47 4.11 8.39
C ALA A 71 -7.52 5.15 7.76
N ALA A 72 -6.85 4.82 6.66
CA ALA A 72 -6.02 5.77 5.92
C ALA A 72 -6.85 6.95 5.38
N ASN A 73 -8.04 6.71 4.85
CA ASN A 73 -8.96 7.77 4.41
C ASN A 73 -9.32 8.71 5.57
N LEU A 74 -9.60 8.15 6.76
CA LEU A 74 -9.88 8.94 7.96
C LEU A 74 -8.69 9.85 8.29
N GLY A 75 -7.47 9.31 8.34
CA GLY A 75 -6.27 10.10 8.62
C GLY A 75 -6.00 11.20 7.60
N VAL A 76 -6.23 10.94 6.30
CA VAL A 76 -6.03 11.96 5.25
C VAL A 76 -7.03 13.13 5.38
N ARG A 77 -8.26 12.88 5.85
CA ARG A 77 -9.25 13.94 6.09
C ARG A 77 -8.82 14.91 7.19
N GLU A 78 -8.11 14.41 8.21
CA GLU A 78 -7.63 15.22 9.34
C GLU A 78 -6.39 16.07 9.03
N LEU A 79 -5.70 15.81 7.91
CA LEU A 79 -4.56 16.62 7.51
C LEU A 79 -4.99 18.05 7.14
N PRO A 80 -4.20 19.07 7.52
CA PRO A 80 -4.44 20.47 7.17
C PRO A 80 -4.67 20.66 5.65
N PRO A 81 -5.53 21.61 5.25
CA PRO A 81 -5.94 21.77 3.84
C PRO A 81 -4.81 22.18 2.89
N GLN A 82 -3.75 22.81 3.40
CA GLN A 82 -2.59 23.23 2.60
C GLN A 82 -1.70 22.05 2.16
N ILE A 83 -1.82 20.89 2.79
CA ILE A 83 -1.04 19.69 2.43
C ILE A 83 -1.37 19.29 0.99
N LYS A 84 -0.32 19.18 0.16
CA LYS A 84 -0.42 18.81 -1.26
C LYS A 84 -0.02 17.37 -1.55
N TRP A 85 0.95 16.86 -0.79
CA TRP A 85 1.41 15.49 -0.90
C TRP A 85 1.22 14.77 0.42
N VAL A 86 0.72 13.56 0.37
CA VAL A 86 0.44 12.75 1.57
C VAL A 86 1.20 11.44 1.49
N VAL A 87 2.03 11.18 2.48
CA VAL A 87 2.55 9.84 2.73
C VAL A 87 1.46 9.04 3.44
N VAL A 88 1.14 7.87 2.91
CA VAL A 88 0.36 6.85 3.61
C VAL A 88 1.24 5.62 3.75
N CYS A 89 1.51 5.18 4.98
CA CYS A 89 2.43 4.07 5.21
C CYS A 89 2.09 3.26 6.47
N ASN A 90 2.69 2.07 6.56
CA ASN A 90 2.63 1.23 7.73
C ASN A 90 3.57 1.73 8.83
N PRO A 91 3.31 1.44 10.12
CA PRO A 91 4.18 1.83 11.23
C PRO A 91 5.48 1.01 11.35
N ASP A 92 5.55 -0.15 10.69
CA ASP A 92 6.75 -1.01 10.63
C ASP A 92 7.70 -0.64 9.46
N ILE A 93 7.52 0.55 8.89
CA ILE A 93 8.42 1.17 7.90
C ILE A 93 9.53 1.94 8.61
N ARG A 94 10.73 1.87 8.04
CA ARG A 94 11.89 2.71 8.41
C ARG A 94 12.37 3.43 7.16
N LEU A 95 12.38 4.76 7.21
CA LEU A 95 12.82 5.59 6.10
C LEU A 95 14.35 5.74 6.11
N GLU A 96 14.97 5.66 4.92
CA GLU A 96 16.31 6.24 4.76
C GLU A 96 16.20 7.78 4.80
N PRO A 97 17.23 8.51 5.28
CA PRO A 97 17.14 9.95 5.50
C PRO A 97 16.65 10.76 4.29
N GLU A 98 17.06 10.41 3.10
CA GLU A 98 16.73 11.15 1.86
C GLU A 98 15.47 10.61 1.15
N THR A 99 14.73 9.67 1.74
CA THR A 99 13.59 9.02 1.09
C THR A 99 12.53 10.02 0.64
N LEU A 100 12.09 10.89 1.54
CA LEU A 100 11.03 11.88 1.26
C LEU A 100 11.51 12.92 0.23
N GLU A 101 12.74 13.36 0.35
CA GLU A 101 13.37 14.30 -0.59
C GLU A 101 13.42 13.71 -2.00
N ARG A 102 13.90 12.47 -2.15
CA ARG A 102 13.99 11.80 -3.46
C ARG A 102 12.63 11.53 -4.08
N LEU A 103 11.64 11.18 -3.28
CA LEU A 103 10.26 11.02 -3.76
C LEU A 103 9.68 12.35 -4.25
N LEU A 104 9.82 13.43 -3.46
CA LEU A 104 9.33 14.75 -3.85
C LEU A 104 10.07 15.29 -5.07
N ALA A 105 11.37 15.09 -5.18
CA ALA A 105 12.13 15.46 -6.37
C ALA A 105 11.68 14.70 -7.63
N ALA A 106 11.16 13.48 -7.46
CA ALA A 106 10.67 12.66 -8.57
C ALA A 106 9.22 12.96 -8.98
N GLN A 107 8.50 13.87 -8.28
CA GLN A 107 7.09 14.16 -8.59
C GLN A 107 6.85 14.62 -10.04
N ASP A 108 7.82 15.36 -10.59
CA ASP A 108 7.78 15.89 -11.94
C ASP A 108 8.58 15.06 -12.97
N SER A 109 9.11 13.91 -12.52
CA SER A 109 9.93 13.03 -13.39
C SER A 109 9.15 12.44 -14.56
N LEU A 110 7.84 12.28 -14.40
CA LEU A 110 6.92 11.85 -15.44
C LEU A 110 5.66 12.72 -15.42
N PRO A 111 5.08 13.04 -16.59
CA PRO A 111 3.89 13.88 -16.66
C PRO A 111 2.71 13.22 -15.96
N ARG A 112 1.92 14.03 -15.27
CA ARG A 112 0.72 13.61 -14.53
C ARG A 112 1.00 12.54 -13.46
N THR A 113 2.10 12.67 -12.71
CA THR A 113 2.38 11.80 -11.57
C THR A 113 1.32 12.05 -10.48
N GLY A 114 0.61 11.00 -10.08
CA GLY A 114 -0.41 11.05 -9.02
C GLY A 114 -0.03 10.24 -7.78
N LEU A 115 0.85 9.25 -7.96
CA LEU A 115 1.29 8.34 -6.90
C LEU A 115 2.76 7.98 -7.11
N LEU A 116 3.55 8.06 -6.04
CA LEU A 116 4.94 7.60 -6.02
C LEU A 116 5.13 6.55 -4.93
N GLY A 117 6.06 5.63 -5.16
CA GLY A 117 6.48 4.65 -4.16
C GLY A 117 7.98 4.36 -4.23
N PRO A 118 8.62 4.15 -3.08
CA PRO A 118 10.04 3.87 -2.98
C PRO A 118 10.38 2.42 -3.32
N GLY A 119 11.68 2.12 -3.42
CA GLY A 119 12.20 0.78 -3.25
C GLY A 119 11.97 0.33 -1.82
N VAL A 120 11.21 -0.74 -1.65
CA VAL A 120 10.97 -1.35 -0.34
C VAL A 120 11.98 -2.46 -0.15
N LEU A 121 12.73 -2.40 0.93
CA LEU A 121 13.68 -3.44 1.35
C LEU A 121 13.04 -4.30 2.43
N ASP A 122 13.31 -5.58 2.42
CA ASP A 122 12.97 -6.47 3.52
C ASP A 122 13.97 -6.36 4.68
N SER A 123 13.78 -7.13 5.76
CA SER A 123 14.67 -7.16 6.91
C SER A 123 16.10 -7.64 6.62
N LYS A 124 16.33 -8.24 5.43
CA LYS A 124 17.66 -8.67 4.97
C LYS A 124 18.32 -7.66 4.03
N GLY A 125 17.63 -6.55 3.72
CA GLY A 125 18.08 -5.54 2.76
C GLY A 125 17.85 -5.94 1.30
N GLU A 126 17.08 -6.99 1.04
CA GLU A 126 16.70 -7.38 -0.32
C GLU A 126 15.49 -6.59 -0.82
N ILE A 127 15.45 -6.30 -2.13
CA ILE A 127 14.34 -5.54 -2.73
C ILE A 127 13.09 -6.40 -2.76
N PHE A 128 12.07 -5.97 -1.99
CA PHE A 128 10.73 -6.53 -2.08
C PHE A 128 10.01 -6.00 -3.33
N PRO A 129 9.32 -6.87 -4.11
CA PRO A 129 8.59 -6.46 -5.29
C PRO A 129 7.35 -5.59 -4.94
N SER A 130 7.57 -4.31 -4.63
CA SER A 130 6.55 -3.34 -4.21
C SER A 130 5.86 -2.59 -5.36
N ALA A 131 6.35 -2.75 -6.60
CA ALA A 131 5.88 -2.04 -7.79
C ALA A 131 5.57 -3.04 -8.91
N ARG A 132 4.28 -3.23 -9.23
CA ARG A 132 3.85 -4.34 -10.09
C ARG A 132 2.89 -3.87 -11.21
N ALA A 133 2.64 -4.75 -12.18
CA ALA A 133 1.57 -4.55 -13.15
C ALA A 133 0.19 -4.78 -12.51
N ILE A 134 -0.86 -4.12 -13.03
CA ILE A 134 -2.23 -4.47 -12.63
C ILE A 134 -2.51 -5.93 -13.01
N PRO A 135 -2.97 -6.77 -12.07
CA PRO A 135 -3.23 -8.17 -12.34
C PRO A 135 -4.46 -8.33 -13.24
N GLY A 136 -4.25 -8.43 -14.55
CA GLY A 136 -5.29 -8.85 -15.50
C GLY A 136 -5.35 -10.39 -15.63
N ILE A 137 -6.39 -10.93 -16.32
CA ILE A 137 -6.58 -12.39 -16.46
C ILE A 137 -5.30 -13.06 -16.96
N ARG A 138 -4.72 -12.59 -18.06
CA ARG A 138 -3.57 -13.25 -18.69
C ARG A 138 -2.37 -13.29 -17.76
N ILE A 139 -2.04 -12.14 -17.15
CA ILE A 139 -0.89 -11.99 -16.26
C ILE A 139 -1.20 -12.63 -14.91
N GLY A 140 -2.37 -12.36 -14.32
CA GLY A 140 -2.75 -12.84 -12.99
C GLY A 140 -2.94 -14.35 -12.93
N VAL A 141 -3.62 -14.94 -13.91
CA VAL A 141 -3.82 -16.41 -13.97
C VAL A 141 -2.49 -17.11 -14.27
N GLY A 142 -1.72 -16.60 -15.25
CA GLY A 142 -0.41 -17.17 -15.57
C GLY A 142 0.55 -17.13 -14.36
N HIS A 143 0.62 -16.00 -13.66
CA HIS A 143 1.39 -15.89 -12.42
C HIS A 143 0.87 -16.84 -11.34
N ALA A 144 -0.44 -16.88 -11.09
CA ALA A 144 -1.04 -17.71 -10.04
C ALA A 144 -0.81 -19.23 -10.26
N LEU A 145 -0.82 -19.68 -11.51
CA LEU A 145 -0.65 -21.10 -11.86
C LEU A 145 0.82 -21.50 -11.91
N PHE A 146 1.69 -20.65 -12.44
CA PHE A 146 3.06 -21.05 -12.81
C PHE A 146 4.15 -20.46 -11.91
N SER A 147 3.88 -19.47 -11.07
CA SER A 147 4.92 -18.81 -10.26
C SER A 147 5.70 -19.76 -9.34
N LYS A 148 5.05 -20.80 -8.80
CA LYS A 148 5.70 -21.78 -7.90
C LYS A 148 6.50 -22.85 -8.64
N VAL A 149 6.00 -23.33 -9.80
CA VAL A 149 6.62 -24.43 -10.55
C VAL A 149 7.57 -23.93 -11.63
N TRP A 150 7.38 -22.72 -12.11
CA TRP A 150 8.22 -22.05 -13.10
C TRP A 150 8.39 -20.56 -12.72
N PRO A 151 9.21 -20.21 -11.71
CA PRO A 151 9.32 -18.83 -11.18
C PRO A 151 9.71 -17.77 -12.21
N ARG A 152 10.47 -18.16 -13.26
CA ARG A 152 10.93 -17.26 -14.33
C ARG A 152 9.99 -17.23 -15.56
N ASN A 153 8.74 -17.67 -15.42
CA ASN A 153 7.78 -17.62 -16.53
C ASN A 153 7.45 -16.16 -16.94
N PRO A 154 7.06 -15.92 -18.22
CA PRO A 154 6.85 -14.56 -18.72
C PRO A 154 5.72 -13.81 -18.02
N TRP A 155 4.69 -14.49 -17.52
CA TRP A 155 3.60 -13.85 -16.78
C TRP A 155 4.06 -13.37 -15.41
N THR A 156 4.87 -14.16 -14.71
CA THR A 156 5.47 -13.76 -13.43
C THR A 156 6.45 -12.60 -13.63
N ALA A 157 7.30 -12.66 -14.65
CA ALA A 157 8.20 -11.56 -14.99
C ALA A 157 7.43 -10.28 -15.34
N ALA A 158 6.37 -10.37 -16.14
CA ALA A 158 5.51 -9.24 -16.48
C ALA A 158 4.75 -8.67 -15.27
N TYR A 159 4.35 -9.53 -14.31
CA TYR A 159 3.66 -9.13 -13.10
C TYR A 159 4.59 -8.43 -12.11
N LEU A 160 5.71 -9.03 -11.79
CA LEU A 160 6.67 -8.51 -10.82
C LEU A 160 7.42 -7.28 -11.34
N GLY A 161 7.65 -7.19 -12.65
CA GLY A 161 8.42 -6.10 -13.26
C GLY A 161 9.92 -6.25 -13.09
N ASN A 162 10.66 -5.22 -13.51
CA ASN A 162 12.12 -5.17 -13.42
C ASN A 162 12.56 -4.19 -12.33
N TYR A 163 13.33 -4.67 -11.36
CA TYR A 163 13.86 -3.88 -10.23
C TYR A 163 15.34 -3.51 -10.38
N THR A 164 15.97 -3.88 -11.51
CA THR A 164 17.37 -3.50 -11.79
C THR A 164 17.51 -2.09 -12.38
N GLN A 165 16.40 -1.43 -12.76
CA GLN A 165 16.41 -0.08 -13.27
C GLN A 165 16.56 0.92 -12.14
N GLU A 166 17.48 1.88 -12.28
CA GLU A 166 17.79 2.90 -11.28
C GLU A 166 16.93 4.18 -11.43
N HIS A 167 16.20 4.32 -12.54
CA HIS A 167 15.42 5.52 -12.86
C HIS A 167 13.93 5.37 -12.51
N PRO A 168 13.26 6.48 -12.18
CA PRO A 168 11.82 6.50 -11.99
C PRO A 168 11.06 5.95 -13.21
N ARG A 169 10.05 5.11 -12.96
CA ARG A 169 9.27 4.48 -14.03
C ARG A 169 7.80 4.33 -13.68
N SER A 170 6.94 4.39 -14.72
CA SER A 170 5.51 4.15 -14.55
C SER A 170 5.24 2.66 -14.32
N VAL A 171 4.36 2.37 -13.35
CA VAL A 171 3.98 1.02 -12.97
C VAL A 171 2.45 0.86 -12.93
N GLY A 172 1.97 -0.35 -12.71
CA GLY A 172 0.55 -0.64 -12.56
C GLY A 172 0.01 -0.15 -11.24
N TRP A 173 0.66 -0.53 -10.15
CA TRP A 173 0.34 -0.20 -8.78
C TRP A 173 1.58 -0.30 -7.89
N LEU A 174 1.50 0.26 -6.71
CA LEU A 174 2.53 0.30 -5.69
C LEU A 174 1.98 -0.26 -4.38
N SER A 175 2.82 -0.97 -3.61
CA SER A 175 2.42 -1.55 -2.32
C SER A 175 1.96 -0.49 -1.33
N GLY A 176 0.84 -0.74 -0.67
CA GLY A 176 0.28 0.09 0.38
C GLY A 176 1.18 0.26 1.60
N SER A 177 2.27 -0.50 1.71
CA SER A 177 3.23 -0.35 2.81
C SER A 177 3.86 1.05 2.86
N PHE A 178 4.07 1.70 1.71
CA PHE A 178 4.50 3.11 1.62
C PHE A 178 4.08 3.74 0.29
N LEU A 179 3.28 4.78 0.35
CA LEU A 179 2.78 5.54 -0.79
C LEU A 179 2.95 7.04 -0.54
N LEU A 180 3.45 7.79 -1.54
CA LEU A 180 3.38 9.24 -1.58
C LEU A 180 2.35 9.65 -2.64
N ILE A 181 1.24 10.27 -2.23
CA ILE A 181 0.06 10.49 -3.04
C ILE A 181 -0.19 11.98 -3.22
N ASN A 182 -0.45 12.42 -4.44
CA ASN A 182 -0.98 13.77 -4.68
C ASN A 182 -2.40 13.86 -4.09
N ARG A 183 -2.63 14.79 -3.15
CA ARG A 183 -3.89 14.89 -2.41
C ARG A 183 -5.07 15.22 -3.30
N ASP A 184 -4.88 16.08 -4.30
CA ASP A 184 -5.96 16.45 -5.21
C ASP A 184 -6.41 15.24 -6.05
N VAL A 185 -5.46 14.43 -6.52
CA VAL A 185 -5.74 13.17 -7.23
C VAL A 185 -6.44 12.17 -6.31
N PHE A 186 -5.98 12.02 -5.06
CA PHE A 186 -6.58 11.15 -4.06
C PHE A 186 -8.04 11.53 -3.78
N ASN A 187 -8.31 12.81 -3.59
CA ASN A 187 -9.65 13.32 -3.35
C ASN A 187 -10.55 13.15 -4.57
N ALA A 188 -10.05 13.41 -5.77
CA ALA A 188 -10.81 13.26 -7.02
C ALA A 188 -11.29 11.83 -7.29
N ILE A 189 -10.57 10.83 -6.77
CA ILE A 189 -10.96 9.42 -6.87
C ILE A 189 -11.64 8.88 -5.60
N ASN A 190 -11.97 9.75 -4.63
CA ASN A 190 -12.56 9.40 -3.32
C ASN A 190 -11.68 8.46 -2.47
N GLY A 191 -10.37 8.67 -2.47
CA GLY A 191 -9.43 7.91 -1.62
C GLY A 191 -9.37 6.41 -1.89
N PHE A 192 -9.08 5.63 -0.87
CA PHE A 192 -9.20 4.17 -0.92
C PHE A 192 -10.67 3.73 -0.97
N ASP A 193 -10.95 2.64 -1.67
CA ASP A 193 -12.27 2.04 -1.67
C ASP A 193 -12.48 1.22 -0.37
N GLU A 194 -13.33 1.70 0.51
CA GLU A 194 -13.54 1.15 1.86
C GLU A 194 -14.21 -0.24 1.88
N ARG A 195 -14.63 -0.77 0.71
CA ARG A 195 -15.09 -2.16 0.59
C ARG A 195 -13.96 -3.17 0.75
N PHE A 196 -12.69 -2.75 0.55
CA PHE A 196 -11.53 -3.56 0.84
C PHE A 196 -11.13 -3.38 2.30
N PHE A 197 -11.35 -4.41 3.10
CA PHE A 197 -10.92 -4.39 4.50
C PHE A 197 -9.38 -4.43 4.60
N MET A 198 -8.76 -5.32 3.83
CA MET A 198 -7.32 -5.50 3.74
C MET A 198 -6.98 -6.24 2.43
N PHE A 199 -5.83 -5.93 1.83
CA PHE A 199 -5.37 -6.40 0.52
C PHE A 199 -6.20 -5.89 -0.66
N PHE A 200 -5.54 -5.68 -1.79
CA PHE A 200 -6.11 -5.14 -3.03
C PHE A 200 -6.59 -3.68 -2.97
N GLU A 201 -6.65 -3.03 -1.81
CA GLU A 201 -6.96 -1.60 -1.71
C GLU A 201 -5.93 -0.75 -2.44
N ASP A 202 -4.65 -1.13 -2.37
CA ASP A 202 -3.53 -0.50 -3.06
C ASP A 202 -3.53 -0.78 -4.58
N VAL A 203 -3.85 -2.01 -4.97
CA VAL A 203 -4.05 -2.40 -6.38
C VAL A 203 -5.19 -1.61 -7.01
N ASP A 204 -6.31 -1.51 -6.30
CA ASP A 204 -7.49 -0.74 -6.72
C ASP A 204 -7.19 0.76 -6.80
N LEU A 205 -6.49 1.31 -5.80
CA LEU A 205 -6.05 2.71 -5.79
C LEU A 205 -5.20 3.00 -7.03
N GLY A 206 -4.16 2.20 -7.27
CA GLY A 206 -3.30 2.34 -8.44
C GLY A 206 -4.06 2.24 -9.76
N MET A 207 -5.03 1.33 -9.86
CA MET A 207 -5.89 1.20 -11.04
C MET A 207 -6.76 2.45 -11.25
N ARG A 208 -7.37 3.01 -10.19
CA ARG A 208 -8.23 4.21 -10.27
C ARG A 208 -7.42 5.46 -10.61
N ILE A 209 -6.23 5.62 -10.04
CA ILE A 209 -5.30 6.70 -10.41
C ILE A 209 -4.96 6.64 -11.90
N LYS A 210 -4.65 5.45 -12.44
CA LYS A 210 -4.41 5.31 -13.89
C LYS A 210 -5.64 5.62 -14.73
N LYS A 211 -6.82 5.21 -14.30
CA LYS A 211 -8.09 5.51 -15.00
C LYS A 211 -8.42 7.02 -14.97
N SER A 212 -7.99 7.75 -13.95
CA SER A 212 -8.14 9.22 -13.89
C SER A 212 -7.11 9.98 -14.77
N GLY A 213 -6.27 9.25 -15.51
CA GLY A 213 -5.27 9.83 -16.41
C GLY A 213 -3.94 10.19 -15.75
N HIS A 214 -3.73 9.75 -14.49
CA HIS A 214 -2.48 9.95 -13.75
C HIS A 214 -1.59 8.71 -13.79
N ARG A 215 -0.35 8.86 -13.31
CA ARG A 215 0.64 7.78 -13.29
C ARG A 215 0.98 7.36 -11.87
N ASN A 216 1.19 6.07 -11.69
CA ASN A 216 1.86 5.51 -10.53
C ASN A 216 3.34 5.37 -10.89
N VAL A 217 4.24 5.92 -10.08
CA VAL A 217 5.66 6.02 -10.38
C VAL A 217 6.47 5.32 -9.29
N TYR A 218 7.25 4.33 -9.67
CA TYR A 218 8.23 3.69 -8.79
C TYR A 218 9.53 4.48 -8.85
N VAL A 219 10.09 4.82 -7.68
CA VAL A 219 11.30 5.63 -7.51
C VAL A 219 12.35 4.79 -6.76
N PRO A 220 13.20 4.03 -7.46
CA PRO A 220 14.13 3.08 -6.85
C PRO A 220 15.23 3.75 -6.00
N ALA A 221 15.55 5.02 -6.29
CA ALA A 221 16.53 5.79 -5.51
C ALA A 221 16.04 6.17 -4.10
N ALA A 222 14.71 6.31 -3.91
CA ALA A 222 14.11 6.45 -2.59
C ALA A 222 13.98 5.06 -1.96
N ARG A 223 14.34 4.89 -0.71
CA ARG A 223 14.33 3.57 -0.07
C ARG A 223 13.70 3.60 1.31
N VAL A 224 12.96 2.54 1.61
CA VAL A 224 12.44 2.25 2.95
C VAL A 224 12.67 0.79 3.28
N THR A 225 12.87 0.48 4.56
CA THR A 225 12.88 -0.91 5.04
C THR A 225 11.52 -1.22 5.66
N HIS A 226 10.94 -2.35 5.28
CA HIS A 226 9.69 -2.88 5.83
C HIS A 226 10.02 -4.16 6.58
N SER A 227 9.93 -4.14 7.89
CA SER A 227 10.32 -5.29 8.70
C SER A 227 9.42 -6.50 8.48
N GLY A 228 8.17 -6.28 8.05
CA GLY A 228 7.20 -7.35 7.78
C GLY A 228 6.91 -8.19 9.03
N ALA A 229 7.27 -7.69 10.19
CA ALA A 229 7.14 -8.39 11.45
C ALA A 229 5.66 -8.52 11.83
N HIS A 230 5.27 -9.72 12.22
CA HIS A 230 4.10 -10.05 13.03
C HIS A 230 2.79 -10.43 12.35
N SER A 231 2.84 -11.41 11.42
CA SER A 231 1.67 -12.28 11.24
C SER A 231 1.84 -13.50 12.14
N THR A 232 1.21 -13.52 13.30
CA THR A 232 1.13 -14.75 14.09
C THR A 232 0.24 -15.76 13.36
N SER A 233 0.54 -17.07 13.48
CA SER A 233 -0.22 -18.14 12.82
C SER A 233 -1.73 -18.11 13.10
N ALA A 234 -2.15 -17.61 14.27
CA ALA A 234 -3.56 -17.41 14.62
C ALA A 234 -4.29 -16.39 13.73
N HIS A 235 -3.55 -15.44 13.13
CA HIS A 235 -4.10 -14.43 12.23
C HIS A 235 -4.04 -14.86 10.76
N GLU A 236 -3.23 -15.85 10.39
CA GLU A 236 -3.04 -16.27 9.00
C GLU A 236 -4.35 -16.69 8.32
N LYS A 237 -5.22 -17.42 9.03
CA LYS A 237 -6.52 -17.84 8.49
C LYS A 237 -7.45 -16.65 8.22
N LYS A 238 -7.51 -15.68 9.16
CA LYS A 238 -8.31 -14.44 8.98
C LYS A 238 -7.78 -13.61 7.82
N MET A 239 -6.46 -13.45 7.72
CA MET A 239 -5.80 -12.73 6.64
C MET A 239 -6.02 -13.41 5.29
N LEU A 240 -5.94 -14.74 5.22
CA LEU A 240 -6.22 -15.49 4.01
C LEU A 240 -7.66 -15.29 3.52
N LEU A 241 -8.64 -15.34 4.42
CA LEU A 241 -10.05 -15.10 4.09
C LEU A 241 -10.27 -13.65 3.63
N ALA A 242 -9.65 -12.66 4.30
CA ALA A 242 -9.71 -11.26 3.89
C ALA A 242 -9.12 -11.07 2.48
N HIS A 243 -7.96 -11.68 2.20
CA HIS A 243 -7.34 -11.65 0.88
C HIS A 243 -8.25 -12.22 -0.22
N HIS A 244 -8.89 -13.37 0.01
CA HIS A 244 -9.81 -13.96 -0.97
C HIS A 244 -11.05 -13.10 -1.20
N LYS A 245 -11.64 -12.55 -0.12
CA LYS A 245 -12.78 -11.62 -0.22
C LYS A 245 -12.42 -10.37 -1.02
N SER A 246 -11.28 -9.78 -0.75
CA SER A 246 -10.78 -8.61 -1.47
C SER A 246 -10.48 -8.93 -2.94
N ALA A 247 -9.92 -10.11 -3.23
CA ALA A 247 -9.73 -10.56 -4.60
C ALA A 247 -11.05 -10.68 -5.37
N GLU A 248 -12.13 -11.16 -4.74
CA GLU A 248 -13.46 -11.21 -5.37
C GLU A 248 -14.01 -9.82 -5.69
N ILE A 249 -13.87 -8.87 -4.75
CA ILE A 249 -14.28 -7.47 -4.95
C ILE A 249 -13.50 -6.87 -6.12
N PHE A 250 -12.18 -7.08 -6.14
CA PHE A 250 -11.31 -6.57 -7.20
C PHE A 250 -11.68 -7.14 -8.57
N LEU A 251 -11.93 -8.45 -8.67
CA LEU A 251 -12.37 -9.09 -9.92
C LEU A 251 -13.70 -8.54 -10.42
N ALA A 252 -14.64 -8.26 -9.52
CA ALA A 252 -15.92 -7.64 -9.90
C ALA A 252 -15.72 -6.22 -10.47
N LYS A 253 -14.77 -5.46 -9.96
CA LYS A 253 -14.38 -4.12 -10.49
C LYS A 253 -13.60 -4.20 -11.79
N LEU A 254 -12.78 -5.23 -11.96
CA LEU A 254 -11.95 -5.41 -13.15
C LEU A 254 -12.77 -5.85 -14.37
N TYR A 255 -13.83 -6.62 -14.13
CA TYR A 255 -14.75 -7.15 -15.14
C TYR A 255 -16.18 -6.72 -14.86
N PRO A 256 -16.52 -5.42 -15.00
CA PRO A 256 -17.82 -4.89 -14.56
C PRO A 256 -18.98 -5.22 -15.52
N HIS A 257 -18.68 -5.55 -16.80
CA HIS A 257 -19.71 -5.73 -17.82
C HIS A 257 -20.61 -6.94 -17.51
N PRO A 258 -21.95 -6.83 -17.63
CA PRO A 258 -22.87 -7.93 -17.34
C PRO A 258 -22.54 -9.24 -18.08
N LEU A 259 -22.16 -9.17 -19.35
CA LEU A 259 -21.79 -10.35 -20.16
C LEU A 259 -20.52 -11.07 -19.67
N GLN A 260 -19.75 -10.46 -18.76
CA GLN A 260 -18.56 -11.09 -18.13
C GLN A 260 -18.93 -11.92 -16.89
N TRP A 261 -20.23 -12.09 -16.59
CA TRP A 261 -20.64 -12.87 -15.41
C TRP A 261 -20.14 -14.32 -15.41
N PRO A 262 -20.09 -15.08 -16.56
CA PRO A 262 -19.57 -16.44 -16.52
C PRO A 262 -18.10 -16.49 -16.15
N LEU A 263 -17.30 -15.54 -16.67
CA LEU A 263 -15.90 -15.40 -16.33
C LEU A 263 -15.72 -15.11 -14.83
N ARG A 264 -16.50 -14.15 -14.29
CA ARG A 264 -16.47 -13.86 -12.85
C ARG A 264 -16.84 -15.08 -12.01
N ALA A 265 -17.83 -15.86 -12.43
CA ALA A 265 -18.28 -17.08 -11.74
C ALA A 265 -17.15 -18.12 -11.68
N VAL A 266 -16.47 -18.37 -12.79
CA VAL A 266 -15.33 -19.31 -12.88
C VAL A 266 -14.17 -18.83 -11.97
N LEU A 267 -13.82 -17.54 -12.04
CA LEU A 267 -12.75 -16.98 -11.21
C LEU A 267 -13.09 -17.04 -9.71
N ARG A 268 -14.34 -16.73 -9.33
CA ARG A 268 -14.82 -16.87 -7.95
C ARG A 268 -14.76 -18.30 -7.46
N LEU A 269 -15.21 -19.26 -8.29
CA LEU A 269 -15.12 -20.68 -7.95
C LEU A 269 -13.66 -21.09 -7.71
N GLY A 270 -12.75 -20.69 -8.60
CA GLY A 270 -11.31 -20.94 -8.45
C GLY A 270 -10.74 -20.36 -7.15
N LEU A 271 -11.08 -19.13 -6.80
CA LEU A 271 -10.68 -18.50 -5.55
C LEU A 271 -11.25 -19.25 -4.34
N THR A 272 -12.54 -19.62 -4.37
CA THR A 272 -13.18 -20.35 -3.27
C THR A 272 -12.55 -21.74 -3.05
N LEU A 273 -12.27 -22.47 -4.12
CA LEU A 273 -11.60 -23.77 -4.03
C LEU A 273 -10.19 -23.61 -3.47
N ARG A 274 -9.44 -22.62 -3.95
CA ARG A 274 -8.10 -22.32 -3.44
C ARG A 274 -8.14 -21.95 -1.95
N ALA A 275 -9.08 -21.09 -1.53
CA ALA A 275 -9.26 -20.72 -0.14
C ALA A 275 -9.50 -21.94 0.75
N ARG A 276 -10.44 -22.83 0.34
CA ARG A 276 -10.74 -24.06 1.07
C ARG A 276 -9.54 -25.00 1.18
N PHE A 277 -8.77 -25.12 0.11
CA PHE A 277 -7.57 -25.94 0.12
C PHE A 277 -6.49 -25.39 1.06
N GLN A 278 -6.25 -24.08 1.00
CA GLN A 278 -5.25 -23.40 1.84
C GLN A 278 -5.65 -23.38 3.31
N THR A 279 -6.94 -23.18 3.62
CA THR A 279 -7.42 -23.16 5.02
C THR A 279 -7.42 -24.56 5.67
N ARG A 280 -7.54 -25.65 4.88
CA ARG A 280 -7.40 -27.02 5.40
C ARG A 280 -5.99 -27.35 5.85
N ASN A 281 -4.98 -26.72 5.28
CA ASN A 281 -3.58 -26.95 5.63
C ASN A 281 -3.09 -26.08 6.80
N LEU A 282 -3.96 -25.19 7.34
CA LEU A 282 -3.71 -24.32 8.48
C LEU A 282 -4.48 -24.78 9.75
N SER A 283 -5.18 -25.89 9.68
CA SER A 283 -5.83 -26.60 10.79
C SER A 283 -4.99 -27.80 11.17
#